data_8473805987ed491bfe77d0d408899ca2
#
_entry.id   8473805987ed491bfe77d0d408899ca2
#
_cell.length_a   1.000
_cell.length_b   1.000
_cell.length_c   1.000
_cell.angle_alpha   90.00
_cell.angle_beta   90.00
_cell.angle_gamma   90.00
#
_symmetry.space_group_name_H-M   'P 1'
#
loop_
_entity.id
_entity.type
_entity.pdbx_description
1 polymer ?
#
loop_
_entity_poly.entity_id
_entity_poly.type
_entity_poly.pdbx_seq_one_letter_code
_entity_poly.pdbx_strand_id
1 'polypeptide(L)'
;MSSVGQGLGGIVGGVIGFMVGGPSGALYGAQVGMMVGGLLDPPKVEGPRLEDLSQQTSTYGVFIPRAYGTVALHGNVFWIQGDSLIERGVESGGKGGPEVTNYEYYASFAISLCEGPIDGVRRIWIGGQLWYDAGSDDLGTIISSNESAAKFTLY
;
A
#
# COMPACT_ATOMS: atom_id res chain seq x y z
N MET A 1 0.52 -20.57 10.49
CA MET A 1 1.52 -20.85 11.54
C MET A 1 0.87 -20.51 12.86
N SER A 2 0.82 -21.45 13.82
CA SER A 2 0.30 -21.14 15.16
C SER A 2 1.26 -20.21 15.87
N SER A 3 0.76 -19.17 16.55
CA SER A 3 1.60 -18.27 17.33
C SER A 3 2.28 -19.05 18.47
N VAL A 4 3.49 -18.64 18.83
CA VAL A 4 4.24 -19.25 19.95
C VAL A 4 3.44 -19.18 21.24
N GLY A 5 2.68 -18.09 21.45
CA GLY A 5 1.80 -17.90 22.60
C GLY A 5 0.67 -18.91 22.69
N GLN A 6 0.06 -19.29 21.56
CA GLN A 6 -0.97 -20.35 21.53
C GLN A 6 -0.38 -21.71 21.89
N GLY A 7 0.80 -22.04 21.36
CA GLY A 7 1.47 -23.30 21.69
C GLY A 7 1.84 -23.42 23.17
N LEU A 8 2.50 -22.41 23.70
CA LEU A 8 2.88 -22.36 25.13
C LEU A 8 1.67 -22.33 26.06
N GLY A 9 0.66 -21.52 25.73
CA GLY A 9 -0.59 -21.45 26.50
C GLY A 9 -1.32 -22.79 26.57
N GLY A 10 -1.38 -23.52 25.45
CA GLY A 10 -1.97 -24.86 25.40
C GLY A 10 -1.22 -25.89 26.24
N ILE A 11 0.12 -25.89 26.24
CA ILE A 11 0.94 -26.79 27.03
C ILE A 11 0.78 -26.50 28.52
N VAL A 12 0.93 -25.24 28.94
CA VAL A 12 0.82 -24.84 30.35
C VAL A 12 -0.60 -25.10 30.85
N GLY A 13 -1.63 -24.72 30.09
CA GLY A 13 -3.03 -24.98 30.47
C GLY A 13 -3.34 -26.47 30.51
N GLY A 14 -2.79 -27.28 29.63
CA GLY A 14 -2.96 -28.75 29.65
C GLY A 14 -2.34 -29.41 30.85
N VAL A 15 -1.14 -28.99 31.26
CA VAL A 15 -0.47 -29.52 32.49
C VAL A 15 -1.22 -29.18 33.74
N ILE A 16 -1.63 -27.91 33.90
CA ILE A 16 -2.42 -27.48 35.07
C ILE A 16 -3.78 -28.20 35.09
N GLY A 17 -4.45 -28.28 33.92
CA GLY A 17 -5.73 -28.98 33.81
C GLY A 17 -5.62 -30.46 34.14
N PHE A 18 -4.54 -31.14 33.79
CA PHE A 18 -4.29 -32.56 34.14
C PHE A 18 -4.12 -32.75 35.63
N MET A 19 -3.41 -31.85 36.31
CA MET A 19 -3.22 -31.92 37.77
C MET A 19 -4.55 -31.80 38.58
N VAL A 20 -5.50 -31.02 38.05
CA VAL A 20 -6.76 -30.73 38.77
C VAL A 20 -7.87 -31.69 38.36
N GLY A 21 -7.96 -32.10 37.10
CA GLY A 21 -9.08 -32.86 36.56
C GLY A 21 -8.71 -34.11 35.75
N GLY A 22 -7.45 -34.59 35.85
CA GLY A 22 -7.00 -35.78 35.12
C GLY A 22 -7.01 -35.58 33.58
N PRO A 23 -7.20 -36.69 32.80
CA PRO A 23 -7.15 -36.60 31.33
C PRO A 23 -8.18 -35.67 30.70
N SER A 24 -9.38 -35.58 31.26
CA SER A 24 -10.42 -34.65 30.82
C SER A 24 -10.06 -33.19 31.15
N GLY A 25 -9.50 -32.95 32.35
CA GLY A 25 -9.01 -31.62 32.74
C GLY A 25 -7.87 -31.12 31.86
N ALA A 26 -6.99 -32.01 31.37
CA ALA A 26 -5.93 -31.67 30.46
C ALA A 26 -6.47 -31.09 29.14
N LEU A 27 -7.53 -31.70 28.57
CA LEU A 27 -8.16 -31.22 27.34
C LEU A 27 -8.77 -29.83 27.51
N TYR A 28 -9.55 -29.62 28.55
CA TYR A 28 -10.15 -28.31 28.84
C TYR A 28 -9.08 -27.26 29.18
N GLY A 29 -8.08 -27.60 29.96
CA GLY A 29 -6.98 -26.73 30.32
C GLY A 29 -6.15 -26.31 29.09
N ALA A 30 -5.89 -27.24 28.19
CA ALA A 30 -5.20 -26.92 26.92
C ALA A 30 -6.00 -25.99 26.03
N GLN A 31 -7.32 -26.19 25.90
CA GLN A 31 -8.18 -25.30 25.09
C GLN A 31 -8.24 -23.88 25.67
N VAL A 32 -8.44 -23.75 26.97
CA VAL A 32 -8.43 -22.44 27.63
C VAL A 32 -7.06 -21.78 27.55
N GLY A 33 -5.99 -22.56 27.74
CA GLY A 33 -4.61 -22.07 27.62
C GLY A 33 -4.25 -21.59 26.19
N MET A 34 -4.70 -22.28 25.15
CA MET A 34 -4.54 -21.82 23.77
C MET A 34 -5.32 -20.54 23.50
N MET A 35 -6.54 -20.44 24.05
CA MET A 35 -7.38 -19.25 23.87
C MET A 35 -6.75 -18.01 24.53
N VAL A 36 -6.27 -18.14 25.75
CA VAL A 36 -5.58 -17.08 26.49
C VAL A 36 -4.23 -16.74 25.83
N GLY A 37 -3.46 -17.76 25.44
CA GLY A 37 -2.19 -17.58 24.74
C GLY A 37 -2.34 -16.86 23.40
N GLY A 38 -3.43 -17.11 22.66
CA GLY A 38 -3.75 -16.40 21.42
C GLY A 38 -4.17 -14.94 21.63
N LEU A 39 -4.73 -14.62 22.79
CA LEU A 39 -5.05 -13.23 23.16
C LEU A 39 -3.80 -12.41 23.53
N LEU A 40 -2.78 -13.09 24.07
CA LEU A 40 -1.51 -12.45 24.50
C LEU A 40 -0.53 -12.30 23.34
N ASP A 41 -0.59 -13.21 22.37
CA ASP A 41 0.28 -13.21 21.18
C ASP A 41 -0.56 -13.58 19.94
N PRO A 42 -1.30 -12.60 19.40
CA PRO A 42 -2.14 -12.83 18.21
C PRO A 42 -1.27 -13.17 17.00
N PRO A 43 -1.73 -14.06 16.10
CA PRO A 43 -1.00 -14.41 14.90
C PRO A 43 -0.82 -13.19 13.99
N LYS A 44 0.41 -12.94 13.58
CA LYS A 44 0.73 -11.91 12.58
C LYS A 44 0.46 -12.48 11.18
N VAL A 45 -0.35 -11.78 10.42
CA VAL A 45 -0.66 -12.13 9.03
C VAL A 45 -0.05 -11.06 8.14
N GLU A 46 0.88 -11.46 7.28
CA GLU A 46 1.41 -10.58 6.23
C GLU A 46 0.44 -10.55 5.06
N GLY A 47 0.06 -9.33 4.65
CA GLY A 47 -0.72 -9.11 3.43
C GLY A 47 0.08 -9.43 2.17
N PRO A 48 -0.60 -9.48 1.01
CA PRO A 48 0.07 -9.72 -0.26
C PRO A 48 1.06 -8.60 -0.57
N ARG A 49 2.29 -8.98 -0.98
CA ARG A 49 3.30 -8.06 -1.51
C ARG A 49 3.21 -8.00 -3.02
N LEU A 50 3.55 -6.85 -3.59
CA LEU A 50 3.71 -6.72 -5.03
C LEU A 50 5.02 -7.42 -5.43
N GLU A 51 4.91 -8.63 -6.01
CA GLU A 51 6.07 -9.44 -6.42
C GLU A 51 6.68 -8.94 -7.74
N ASP A 52 5.88 -8.28 -8.59
CA ASP A 52 6.34 -7.83 -9.91
C ASP A 52 5.67 -6.51 -10.28
N LEU A 53 6.46 -5.44 -10.29
CA LEU A 53 6.02 -4.12 -10.73
C LEU A 53 6.48 -3.93 -12.17
N SER A 54 5.55 -4.10 -13.09
CA SER A 54 5.72 -3.63 -14.45
C SER A 54 5.78 -2.10 -14.44
N GLN A 55 6.98 -1.55 -14.30
CA GLN A 55 7.22 -0.12 -14.42
C GLN A 55 7.19 0.24 -15.90
N GLN A 56 6.37 1.23 -16.25
CA GLN A 56 6.42 1.85 -17.56
C GLN A 56 7.69 2.74 -17.62
N THR A 57 8.82 2.12 -17.94
CA THR A 57 10.08 2.83 -18.10
C THR A 57 10.16 3.48 -19.48
N SER A 58 10.88 4.61 -19.55
CA SER A 58 11.18 5.26 -20.81
C SER A 58 11.93 4.31 -21.72
N THR A 59 11.38 4.06 -22.91
CA THR A 59 12.06 3.27 -23.94
C THR A 59 12.86 4.23 -24.82
N TYR A 60 14.15 3.96 -24.98
CA TYR A 60 15.00 4.73 -25.90
C TYR A 60 14.45 4.68 -27.32
N GLY A 61 14.34 5.86 -27.97
CA GLY A 61 13.83 5.97 -29.32
C GLY A 61 12.32 6.25 -29.45
N VAL A 62 11.61 6.39 -28.35
CA VAL A 62 10.22 6.89 -28.37
C VAL A 62 10.25 8.40 -28.59
N PHE A 63 9.54 8.87 -29.60
CA PHE A 63 9.44 10.30 -29.87
C PHE A 63 8.57 11.00 -28.84
N ILE A 64 8.97 12.23 -28.48
CA ILE A 64 8.18 13.09 -27.60
C ILE A 64 7.14 13.82 -28.48
N PRO A 65 5.83 13.69 -28.20
CA PRO A 65 4.81 14.33 -28.98
C PRO A 65 4.84 15.85 -28.80
N ARG A 66 4.43 16.60 -29.83
CA ARG A 66 4.13 18.03 -29.69
C ARG A 66 2.62 18.21 -29.62
N ALA A 67 2.14 18.85 -28.56
CA ALA A 67 0.74 19.07 -28.31
C ALA A 67 0.32 20.51 -28.62
N TYR A 68 -0.87 20.68 -29.19
CA TYR A 68 -1.49 21.98 -29.43
C TYR A 68 -2.93 21.95 -28.91
N GLY A 69 -3.30 22.96 -28.11
CA GLY A 69 -4.61 23.05 -27.49
C GLY A 69 -4.78 21.99 -26.36
N THR A 70 -6.02 21.65 -26.05
CA THR A 70 -6.35 20.69 -24.99
C THR A 70 -6.42 19.27 -25.55
N VAL A 71 -5.47 18.43 -25.19
CA VAL A 71 -5.34 17.04 -25.67
C VAL A 71 -5.07 16.08 -24.51
N ALA A 72 -5.49 14.83 -24.66
CA ALA A 72 -5.10 13.76 -23.76
C ALA A 72 -3.78 13.15 -24.23
N LEU A 73 -2.79 13.10 -23.36
CA LEU A 73 -1.47 12.57 -23.62
C LEU A 73 -1.15 11.41 -22.68
N HIS A 74 -0.44 10.42 -23.21
CA HIS A 74 0.21 9.41 -22.38
C HIS A 74 1.58 9.94 -21.98
N GLY A 75 1.79 10.07 -20.65
CA GLY A 75 3.09 10.49 -20.15
C GLY A 75 4.14 9.40 -20.28
N ASN A 76 5.39 9.79 -20.55
CA ASN A 76 6.53 8.90 -20.56
C ASN A 76 7.36 9.12 -19.29
N VAL A 77 7.45 8.11 -18.43
CA VAL A 77 8.23 8.17 -17.18
C VAL A 77 9.70 8.11 -17.55
N PHE A 78 10.45 9.19 -17.35
CA PHE A 78 11.88 9.26 -17.69
C PHE A 78 12.80 9.27 -16.47
N TRP A 79 12.26 9.46 -15.27
CA TRP A 79 13.02 9.44 -14.03
C TRP A 79 12.16 8.94 -12.88
N ILE A 80 12.77 8.13 -12.01
CA ILE A 80 12.17 7.61 -10.78
C ILE A 80 13.19 7.81 -9.66
N GLN A 81 12.73 8.27 -8.50
CA GLN A 81 13.57 8.43 -7.32
C GLN A 81 13.90 7.07 -6.71
N GLY A 82 15.19 6.69 -6.75
CA GLY A 82 15.66 5.36 -6.33
C GLY A 82 15.40 4.28 -7.38
N ASP A 83 15.96 3.11 -7.16
CA ASP A 83 15.85 2.00 -8.13
C ASP A 83 14.57 1.17 -7.93
N SER A 84 13.76 1.49 -6.90
CA SER A 84 12.58 0.72 -6.56
C SER A 84 11.54 1.57 -5.80
N LEU A 85 10.31 1.05 -5.73
CA LEU A 85 9.27 1.62 -4.88
C LEU A 85 9.66 1.54 -3.41
N ILE A 86 9.30 2.56 -2.65
CA ILE A 86 9.44 2.56 -1.21
C ILE A 86 8.25 1.77 -0.63
N GLU A 87 8.54 0.61 -0.05
CA GLU A 87 7.56 -0.21 0.65
C GLU A 87 7.39 0.30 2.09
N ARG A 88 6.16 0.48 2.52
CA ARG A 88 5.81 0.80 3.90
C ARG A 88 4.79 -0.20 4.42
N GLY A 89 5.16 -0.97 5.44
CA GLY A 89 4.21 -1.81 6.18
C GLY A 89 3.31 -0.95 7.06
N VAL A 90 2.01 -1.11 6.92
CA VAL A 90 0.98 -0.49 7.77
C VAL A 90 0.31 -1.61 8.55
N GLU A 91 0.55 -1.63 9.87
CA GLU A 91 -0.08 -2.59 10.77
C GLU A 91 -1.52 -2.18 11.00
N SER A 92 -2.43 -3.10 10.75
CA SER A 92 -3.86 -2.97 11.01
C SER A 92 -4.32 -4.14 11.87
N GLY A 93 -4.68 -3.86 13.10
CA GLY A 93 -5.18 -4.87 14.03
C GLY A 93 -6.01 -4.23 15.14
N GLY A 94 -7.10 -4.89 15.53
CA GLY A 94 -7.92 -4.49 16.67
C GLY A 94 -7.48 -5.19 17.94
N LYS A 95 -7.84 -4.62 19.08
CA LYS A 95 -7.53 -5.15 20.41
C LYS A 95 -8.13 -6.58 20.56
N GLY A 96 -7.24 -7.60 20.48
CA GLY A 96 -7.63 -9.02 20.61
C GLY A 96 -7.90 -9.78 19.30
N GLY A 97 -7.61 -9.18 18.12
CA GLY A 97 -7.67 -9.86 16.81
C GLY A 97 -6.29 -10.07 16.19
N PRO A 98 -6.22 -10.81 15.05
CA PRO A 98 -4.96 -11.00 14.35
C PRO A 98 -4.43 -9.65 13.83
N GLU A 99 -3.13 -9.44 13.99
CA GLU A 99 -2.42 -8.29 13.45
C GLU A 99 -2.13 -8.54 11.96
N VAL A 100 -2.68 -7.67 11.10
CA VAL A 100 -2.50 -7.76 9.64
C VAL A 100 -1.59 -6.62 9.20
N THR A 101 -0.45 -6.96 8.60
CA THR A 101 0.44 -5.98 7.98
C THR A 101 0.06 -5.81 6.51
N ASN A 102 -0.47 -4.66 6.15
CA ASN A 102 -0.70 -4.27 4.77
C ASN A 102 0.50 -3.48 4.26
N TYR A 103 0.84 -3.65 2.98
CA TYR A 103 1.97 -2.95 2.37
C TYR A 103 1.46 -1.84 1.44
N GLU A 104 1.94 -0.63 1.70
CA GLU A 104 1.72 0.54 0.83
C GLU A 104 3.02 0.85 0.09
N TYR A 105 2.90 1.22 -1.18
CA TYR A 105 4.02 1.49 -2.06
C TYR A 105 4.00 2.95 -2.52
N TYR A 106 5.13 3.62 -2.37
CA TYR A 106 5.31 5.02 -2.74
C TYR A 106 6.41 5.16 -3.78
N ALA A 107 6.18 5.99 -4.78
CA ALA A 107 7.20 6.37 -5.73
C ALA A 107 7.12 7.87 -6.02
N SER A 108 8.30 8.49 -6.17
CA SER A 108 8.41 9.82 -6.78
C SER A 108 9.02 9.63 -8.15
N PHE A 109 8.35 10.14 -9.18
CA PHE A 109 8.80 9.99 -10.56
C PHE A 109 8.51 11.25 -11.37
N ALA A 110 9.26 11.45 -12.44
CA ALA A 110 9.05 12.51 -13.39
C ALA A 110 8.54 11.95 -14.73
N ILE A 111 7.56 12.64 -15.27
CA ILE A 111 6.89 12.26 -16.52
C ILE A 111 7.10 13.36 -17.54
N SER A 112 7.58 13.02 -18.74
CA SER A 112 7.55 13.87 -19.91
C SER A 112 6.20 13.74 -20.60
N LEU A 113 5.51 14.85 -20.82
CA LEU A 113 4.21 14.88 -21.47
C LEU A 113 4.34 15.22 -22.96
N CYS A 114 5.02 16.32 -23.30
CA CYS A 114 5.19 16.77 -24.67
C CYS A 114 6.43 17.63 -24.80
N GLU A 115 6.76 18.00 -26.04
CA GLU A 115 7.81 18.95 -26.36
C GLU A 115 7.32 20.40 -26.17
N GLY A 116 8.07 21.18 -25.38
CA GLY A 116 7.76 22.58 -25.07
C GLY A 116 6.95 22.77 -23.79
N PRO A 117 6.75 24.04 -23.40
CA PRO A 117 6.02 24.37 -22.21
C PRO A 117 4.52 24.06 -22.34
N ILE A 118 3.90 23.70 -21.24
CA ILE A 118 2.43 23.55 -21.13
C ILE A 118 1.89 24.58 -20.14
N ASP A 119 0.72 25.13 -20.43
CA ASP A 119 0.07 26.13 -19.57
C ASP A 119 -0.47 25.53 -18.29
N GLY A 120 -0.91 24.25 -18.34
CA GLY A 120 -1.42 23.55 -17.17
C GLY A 120 -1.96 22.16 -17.48
N VAL A 121 -2.22 21.44 -16.42
CA VAL A 121 -2.80 20.09 -16.45
C VAL A 121 -4.20 20.12 -15.88
N ARG A 122 -5.19 19.78 -16.70
CA ARG A 122 -6.59 19.79 -16.29
C ARG A 122 -6.97 18.55 -15.52
N ARG A 123 -6.58 17.35 -15.99
CA ARG A 123 -6.89 16.07 -15.36
C ARG A 123 -5.75 15.09 -15.49
N ILE A 124 -5.58 14.26 -14.47
CA ILE A 124 -4.62 13.15 -14.47
C ILE A 124 -5.38 11.87 -14.12
N TRP A 125 -5.18 10.84 -14.92
CA TRP A 125 -5.69 9.49 -14.67
C TRP A 125 -4.53 8.54 -14.41
N ILE A 126 -4.66 7.70 -13.41
CA ILE A 126 -3.70 6.64 -13.09
C ILE A 126 -4.47 5.33 -12.99
N GLY A 127 -4.04 4.33 -13.78
CA GLY A 127 -4.71 3.03 -13.81
C GLY A 127 -6.20 3.10 -14.22
N GLY A 128 -6.57 4.09 -15.05
CA GLY A 128 -7.94 4.32 -15.48
C GLY A 128 -8.83 5.07 -14.47
N GLN A 129 -8.31 5.40 -13.30
CA GLN A 129 -9.02 6.18 -12.28
C GLN A 129 -8.59 7.65 -12.32
N LEU A 130 -9.56 8.56 -12.13
CA LEU A 130 -9.30 9.98 -12.02
C LEU A 130 -8.55 10.28 -10.71
N TRP A 131 -7.30 10.69 -10.83
CA TRP A 131 -6.44 10.95 -9.69
C TRP A 131 -6.37 12.45 -9.34
N TYR A 132 -6.45 13.31 -10.34
CA TYR A 132 -6.47 14.77 -10.18
C TYR A 132 -7.44 15.40 -11.18
N ASP A 133 -8.20 16.40 -10.72
CA ASP A 133 -9.06 17.27 -11.54
C ASP A 133 -8.92 18.71 -11.03
N ALA A 134 -8.60 19.64 -11.92
CA ALA A 134 -8.57 21.08 -11.62
C ALA A 134 -9.96 21.67 -11.35
N GLY A 135 -11.03 20.93 -11.66
CA GLY A 135 -12.41 21.32 -11.38
C GLY A 135 -12.98 22.39 -12.32
N SER A 136 -12.22 22.81 -13.32
CA SER A 136 -12.61 23.88 -14.25
C SER A 136 -12.03 23.66 -15.63
N ASP A 137 -12.66 24.31 -16.64
CA ASP A 137 -12.15 24.43 -18.00
C ASP A 137 -11.51 25.79 -18.27
N ASP A 138 -11.61 26.72 -17.29
CA ASP A 138 -10.96 28.03 -17.36
C ASP A 138 -9.47 27.90 -17.06
N LEU A 139 -8.63 28.43 -17.98
CA LEU A 139 -7.19 28.30 -17.91
C LEU A 139 -6.60 28.93 -16.62
N GLY A 140 -7.10 30.09 -16.21
CA GLY A 140 -6.62 30.75 -14.99
C GLY A 140 -6.88 29.92 -13.73
N THR A 141 -8.05 29.30 -13.66
CA THR A 141 -8.40 28.38 -12.57
C THR A 141 -7.56 27.12 -12.61
N ILE A 142 -7.28 26.56 -13.78
CA ILE A 142 -6.43 25.39 -13.96
C ILE A 142 -5.00 25.69 -13.45
N ILE A 143 -4.39 26.81 -13.87
CA ILE A 143 -3.05 27.22 -13.42
C ILE A 143 -2.98 27.34 -11.91
N SER A 144 -3.91 28.11 -11.31
CA SER A 144 -3.96 28.29 -9.85
C SER A 144 -4.13 26.97 -9.09
N SER A 145 -4.96 26.07 -9.63
CA SER A 145 -5.16 24.73 -9.07
C SER A 145 -3.90 23.86 -9.17
N ASN A 146 -3.14 23.96 -10.27
CA ASN A 146 -1.89 23.25 -10.45
C ASN A 146 -0.80 23.77 -9.51
N GLU A 147 -0.66 25.08 -9.33
CA GLU A 147 0.30 25.70 -8.42
C GLU A 147 0.06 25.31 -6.94
N SER A 148 -1.20 25.13 -6.57
CA SER A 148 -1.59 24.71 -5.22
C SER A 148 -1.62 23.19 -5.01
N ALA A 149 -1.36 22.39 -6.06
CA ALA A 149 -1.43 20.94 -6.00
C ALA A 149 -0.29 20.34 -5.17
N ALA A 150 -0.65 19.64 -4.07
CA ALA A 150 0.35 18.98 -3.22
C ALA A 150 0.90 17.66 -3.80
N LYS A 151 0.25 17.13 -4.85
CA LYS A 151 0.53 15.79 -5.38
C LYS A 151 1.51 15.77 -6.55
N PHE A 152 1.68 16.89 -7.23
CA PHE A 152 2.58 17.02 -8.37
C PHE A 152 3.07 18.46 -8.52
N THR A 153 4.13 18.66 -9.28
CA THR A 153 4.67 19.99 -9.66
C THR A 153 4.92 19.99 -11.16
N LEU A 154 4.55 21.10 -11.82
CA LEU A 154 4.89 21.35 -13.22
C LEU A 154 6.21 22.13 -13.29
N TYR A 155 7.06 21.76 -14.27
CA TYR A 155 8.35 22.39 -14.53
C TYR A 155 8.43 22.82 -16.00
#